data_392f8c84d84ee36a28339a62b38ba811
#
_entry.id   392f8c84d84ee36a28339a62b38ba811
#
_cell.length_a   1.000
_cell.length_b   1.000
_cell.length_c   1.000
_cell.angle_alpha   90.00
_cell.angle_beta   90.00
_cell.angle_gamma   90.00
#
_symmetry.space_group_name_H-M   'P 1'
#
loop_
_entity.id
_entity.type
_entity.pdbx_description
1 polymer ?
#
loop_
_entity_poly.entity_id
_entity_poly.type
_entity_poly.pdbx_seq_one_letter_code
_entity_poly.pdbx_strand_id
1 'polypeptide(L)'
;MNFMKIIVPLLSIMLLGACDEVFDVHPYDVNFKGEIGINAKQIKLIEDRYANQDTLRVAFISDTHGWYSDTRNEINDLNSRYDIDFVIHCGDLTDAGTSLEYKRVRDLLSTLRVPFVALIGNHDFLGTGNQSYEVMFGDMDFSFTVGRIKFVCLNTNATEYDFMAAVPNFDFMETEFTTDSDSFDRTVVVMHAPPYSDQFNNNVCKAFRRYLDYFPGLMCCVYGHNHHAEQGDLYDDGLMFYGVDCAKNRSYRIFTFTPDGYEEALIDY
;
A
#
# COMPACT_ATOMS: atom_id res chain seq x y z
N MET A 1 -68.53 -3.15 4.76
CA MET A 1 -67.30 -3.96 4.75
C MET A 1 -66.12 -2.99 4.69
N ASN A 2 -65.35 -2.87 5.78
CA ASN A 2 -64.50 -1.71 6.01
C ASN A 2 -63.24 -1.76 5.11
N PHE A 3 -63.12 -0.86 4.16
CA PHE A 3 -61.93 -0.61 3.31
C PHE A 3 -60.67 -0.45 4.12
N MET A 4 -60.75 0.10 5.34
CA MET A 4 -59.67 0.32 6.27
C MET A 4 -59.03 -0.97 6.81
N LYS A 5 -59.78 -2.10 6.84
CA LYS A 5 -59.27 -3.41 7.32
C LYS A 5 -58.40 -4.15 6.29
N ILE A 6 -58.45 -3.73 5.03
CA ILE A 6 -57.65 -4.33 3.93
C ILE A 6 -56.39 -3.51 3.67
N ILE A 7 -56.44 -2.18 3.88
CA ILE A 7 -55.30 -1.27 3.64
C ILE A 7 -54.18 -1.48 4.65
N VAL A 8 -54.49 -1.75 5.93
CA VAL A 8 -53.48 -1.93 6.99
C VAL A 8 -52.59 -3.18 6.76
N PRO A 9 -53.11 -4.38 6.42
CA PRO A 9 -52.26 -5.52 6.12
C PRO A 9 -51.50 -5.36 4.78
N LEU A 10 -52.04 -4.65 3.78
CA LEU A 10 -51.30 -4.39 2.54
C LEU A 10 -50.12 -3.42 2.76
N LEU A 11 -50.28 -2.41 3.61
CA LEU A 11 -49.22 -1.48 3.97
C LEU A 11 -48.13 -2.17 4.81
N SER A 12 -48.52 -3.12 5.69
CA SER A 12 -47.59 -3.92 6.49
C SER A 12 -46.76 -4.89 5.61
N ILE A 13 -47.33 -5.44 4.56
CA ILE A 13 -46.63 -6.32 3.61
C ILE A 13 -45.66 -5.51 2.74
N MET A 14 -46.00 -4.27 2.33
CA MET A 14 -45.08 -3.39 1.63
C MET A 14 -43.89 -2.92 2.49
N LEU A 15 -44.13 -2.76 3.80
CA LEU A 15 -43.03 -2.40 4.74
C LEU A 15 -42.08 -3.57 5.03
N LEU A 16 -42.52 -4.82 4.91
CA LEU A 16 -41.69 -6.01 5.07
C LEU A 16 -40.82 -6.32 3.83
N GLY A 17 -41.29 -5.93 2.63
CA GLY A 17 -40.48 -6.07 1.41
C GLY A 17 -39.48 -4.97 1.17
N ALA A 18 -39.52 -3.85 1.92
CA ALA A 18 -38.58 -2.75 1.80
C ALA A 18 -37.30 -2.93 2.66
N CYS A 19 -37.25 -3.99 3.47
CA CYS A 19 -36.10 -4.23 4.36
C CYS A 19 -34.98 -5.06 3.74
N ASP A 20 -35.22 -5.79 2.65
CA ASP A 20 -34.21 -6.66 2.04
C ASP A 20 -33.07 -5.87 1.36
N GLU A 21 -33.30 -4.65 0.91
CA GLU A 21 -32.24 -3.83 0.29
C GLU A 21 -31.49 -2.91 1.28
N VAL A 22 -32.01 -2.72 2.50
CA VAL A 22 -31.41 -1.80 3.48
C VAL A 22 -30.29 -2.46 4.29
N PHE A 23 -30.19 -3.78 4.30
CA PHE A 23 -29.22 -4.56 5.07
C PHE A 23 -28.20 -5.32 4.22
N ASP A 24 -28.16 -5.09 2.92
CA ASP A 24 -27.30 -5.83 1.99
C ASP A 24 -25.86 -5.28 1.90
N VAL A 25 -25.49 -4.32 2.74
CA VAL A 25 -24.12 -3.79 2.79
C VAL A 25 -23.51 -4.07 4.15
N HIS A 26 -22.88 -5.23 4.29
CA HIS A 26 -22.04 -5.48 5.45
C HIS A 26 -20.73 -4.68 5.32
N PRO A 27 -20.26 -3.96 6.37
CA PRO A 27 -19.03 -3.15 6.30
C PRO A 27 -17.78 -3.94 5.87
N TYR A 28 -17.79 -5.23 6.13
CA TYR A 28 -16.70 -6.16 5.84
C TYR A 28 -17.02 -7.14 4.69
N ASP A 29 -17.95 -6.77 3.79
CA ASP A 29 -18.20 -7.54 2.58
C ASP A 29 -17.07 -7.34 1.57
N VAL A 30 -16.46 -8.44 1.13
CA VAL A 30 -15.35 -8.43 0.16
C VAL A 30 -15.81 -8.40 -1.30
N ASN A 31 -17.10 -8.23 -1.56
CA ASN A 31 -17.64 -8.10 -2.92
C ASN A 31 -17.46 -6.67 -3.45
N PHE A 32 -16.46 -6.46 -4.26
CA PHE A 32 -16.18 -5.16 -4.86
C PHE A 32 -16.75 -5.05 -6.28
N LYS A 33 -17.48 -3.95 -6.53
CA LYS A 33 -17.79 -3.50 -7.89
C LYS A 33 -16.70 -2.53 -8.34
N GLY A 34 -16.32 -2.59 -9.60
CA GLY A 34 -15.30 -1.74 -10.19
C GLY A 34 -13.95 -2.43 -10.32
N GLU A 35 -12.87 -1.68 -10.29
CA GLU A 35 -11.53 -2.20 -10.51
C GLU A 35 -11.02 -3.02 -9.33
N ILE A 36 -10.43 -4.17 -9.64
CA ILE A 36 -9.79 -5.11 -8.71
C ILE A 36 -8.49 -5.61 -9.31
N GLY A 37 -7.60 -6.20 -8.48
CA GLY A 37 -6.27 -6.65 -8.91
C GLY A 37 -5.43 -5.47 -9.40
N ILE A 38 -5.45 -4.38 -8.66
CA ILE A 38 -4.91 -3.08 -9.09
C ILE A 38 -3.40 -3.15 -9.23
N ASN A 39 -2.66 -3.66 -8.24
CA ASN A 39 -1.20 -3.66 -8.27
C ASN A 39 -0.66 -4.36 -9.52
N ALA A 40 -1.17 -5.53 -9.88
CA ALA A 40 -0.71 -6.24 -11.07
C ALA A 40 -0.87 -5.44 -12.38
N LYS A 41 -1.97 -4.70 -12.50
CA LYS A 41 -2.23 -3.84 -13.67
C LYS A 41 -1.32 -2.62 -13.68
N GLN A 42 -1.14 -2.00 -12.52
CA GLN A 42 -0.31 -0.81 -12.37
C GLN A 42 1.18 -1.14 -12.52
N ILE A 43 1.64 -2.27 -11.99
CA ILE A 43 3.00 -2.80 -12.21
C ILE A 43 3.27 -2.96 -13.70
N LYS A 44 2.35 -3.61 -14.42
CA LYS A 44 2.50 -3.76 -15.87
C LYS A 44 2.62 -2.40 -16.59
N LEU A 45 1.85 -1.39 -16.16
CA LEU A 45 1.96 -0.04 -16.74
C LEU A 45 3.29 0.62 -16.41
N ILE A 46 3.82 0.43 -15.19
CA ILE A 46 5.13 0.93 -14.77
C ILE A 46 6.22 0.30 -15.62
N GLU A 47 6.25 -1.02 -15.69
CA GLU A 47 7.23 -1.77 -16.46
C GLU A 47 7.19 -1.41 -17.95
N ASP A 48 5.99 -1.39 -18.56
CA ASP A 48 5.82 -1.05 -19.98
C ASP A 48 6.29 0.40 -20.30
N ARG A 49 6.07 1.37 -19.39
CA ARG A 49 6.39 2.78 -19.62
C ARG A 49 7.86 3.12 -19.39
N TYR A 50 8.45 2.51 -18.36
CA TYR A 50 9.74 2.96 -17.83
C TYR A 50 10.86 1.91 -17.95
N ALA A 51 10.63 0.80 -18.69
CA ALA A 51 11.58 -0.32 -18.86
C ALA A 51 13.00 0.10 -19.24
N ASN A 52 13.12 1.15 -20.04
CA ASN A 52 14.40 1.61 -20.60
C ASN A 52 14.90 2.93 -19.97
N GLN A 53 14.34 3.32 -18.83
CA GLN A 53 14.81 4.52 -18.14
C GLN A 53 15.94 4.19 -17.17
N ASP A 54 17.03 4.96 -17.22
CA ASP A 54 18.15 4.86 -16.28
C ASP A 54 17.90 5.65 -15.00
N THR A 55 17.03 6.64 -15.06
CA THR A 55 16.64 7.47 -13.92
C THR A 55 15.14 7.35 -13.69
N LEU A 56 14.75 7.05 -12.47
CA LEU A 56 13.35 6.94 -12.03
C LEU A 56 13.07 7.94 -10.93
N ARG A 57 11.97 8.67 -11.07
CA ARG A 57 11.51 9.59 -10.05
C ARG A 57 10.21 9.10 -9.42
N VAL A 58 10.32 8.58 -8.19
CA VAL A 58 9.27 7.85 -7.50
C VAL A 58 8.80 8.65 -6.29
N ALA A 59 7.50 8.87 -6.18
CA ALA A 59 6.92 9.44 -4.97
C ALA A 59 6.43 8.33 -4.04
N PHE A 60 6.68 8.51 -2.74
CA PHE A 60 6.22 7.63 -1.67
C PHE A 60 5.26 8.40 -0.78
N ILE A 61 4.06 7.88 -0.65
CA ILE A 61 2.99 8.35 0.24
C ILE A 61 2.61 7.24 1.21
N SER A 62 1.96 7.55 2.32
CA SER A 62 1.58 6.55 3.32
C SER A 62 0.43 7.01 4.19
N ASP A 63 -0.15 6.06 4.93
CA ASP A 63 -1.03 6.33 6.07
C ASP A 63 -2.15 7.33 5.71
N THR A 64 -2.93 6.99 4.70
CA THR A 64 -4.06 7.83 4.24
C THR A 64 -5.29 7.67 5.13
N HIS A 65 -5.50 6.50 5.72
CA HIS A 65 -6.60 6.23 6.67
C HIS A 65 -7.95 6.82 6.21
N GLY A 66 -8.71 7.41 7.15
CA GLY A 66 -9.94 8.14 6.89
C GLY A 66 -9.75 9.62 6.48
N TRP A 67 -8.52 10.09 6.27
CA TRP A 67 -8.20 11.50 5.95
C TRP A 67 -8.37 11.83 4.46
N TYR A 68 -9.53 11.52 3.91
CA TYR A 68 -9.82 11.62 2.47
C TYR A 68 -9.63 13.02 1.86
N SER A 69 -9.81 14.09 2.65
CA SER A 69 -9.60 15.45 2.16
C SER A 69 -8.12 15.78 2.04
N ASP A 70 -7.30 15.32 2.98
CA ASP A 70 -5.85 15.51 2.97
C ASP A 70 -5.21 14.64 1.89
N THR A 71 -5.63 13.37 1.77
CA THR A 71 -5.26 12.48 0.66
C THR A 71 -5.57 13.09 -0.71
N ARG A 72 -6.73 13.74 -0.87
CA ARG A 72 -7.07 14.44 -2.12
C ARG A 72 -6.13 15.60 -2.40
N ASN A 73 -5.74 16.36 -1.36
CA ASN A 73 -4.79 17.47 -1.51
C ASN A 73 -3.40 16.93 -1.90
N GLU A 74 -2.96 15.83 -1.29
CA GLU A 74 -1.72 15.13 -1.64
C GLU A 74 -1.71 14.68 -3.10
N ILE A 75 -2.76 14.02 -3.56
CA ILE A 75 -2.92 13.59 -4.95
C ILE A 75 -2.96 14.81 -5.90
N ASN A 76 -3.59 15.91 -5.52
CA ASN A 76 -3.61 17.13 -6.34
C ASN A 76 -2.22 17.75 -6.46
N ASP A 77 -1.41 17.76 -5.40
CA ASP A 77 -0.03 18.22 -5.45
C ASP A 77 0.82 17.29 -6.33
N LEU A 78 0.75 15.98 -6.12
CA LEU A 78 1.39 14.98 -6.98
C LEU A 78 1.01 15.15 -8.46
N ASN A 79 -0.26 15.36 -8.75
CA ASN A 79 -0.76 15.59 -10.11
C ASN A 79 -0.31 16.94 -10.73
N SER A 80 0.10 17.88 -9.91
CA SER A 80 0.67 19.17 -10.39
C SER A 80 2.12 19.01 -10.85
N ARG A 81 2.80 17.93 -10.45
CA ARG A 81 4.19 17.62 -10.80
C ARG A 81 4.22 16.74 -12.04
N TYR A 82 4.95 17.19 -13.05
CA TYR A 82 5.05 16.47 -14.34
C TYR A 82 6.28 15.56 -14.43
N ASP A 83 7.07 15.52 -13.37
CA ASP A 83 8.36 14.85 -13.31
C ASP A 83 8.36 13.59 -12.41
N ILE A 84 7.19 13.15 -11.96
CA ILE A 84 7.02 11.88 -11.22
C ILE A 84 6.66 10.78 -12.20
N ASP A 85 7.35 9.65 -12.13
CA ASP A 85 7.10 8.48 -12.96
C ASP A 85 5.96 7.64 -12.40
N PHE A 86 6.00 7.32 -11.10
CA PHE A 86 4.95 6.56 -10.42
C PHE A 86 4.94 6.83 -8.91
N VAL A 87 3.91 6.32 -8.24
CA VAL A 87 3.69 6.47 -6.80
C VAL A 87 3.69 5.11 -6.12
N ILE A 88 4.30 5.00 -4.94
CA ILE A 88 4.17 3.85 -4.05
C ILE A 88 3.51 4.32 -2.75
N HIS A 89 2.38 3.69 -2.40
CA HIS A 89 1.71 3.89 -1.12
C HIS A 89 2.18 2.84 -0.12
N CYS A 90 2.80 3.27 0.97
CA CYS A 90 3.49 2.40 1.94
C CYS A 90 2.56 1.74 2.98
N GLY A 91 1.25 1.65 2.74
CA GLY A 91 0.30 0.96 3.62
C GLY A 91 -0.55 1.90 4.48
N ASP A 92 -1.46 1.33 5.28
CA ASP A 92 -2.52 2.02 6.01
C ASP A 92 -3.40 2.89 5.09
N LEU A 93 -3.95 2.19 4.09
CA LEU A 93 -4.90 2.74 3.13
C LEU A 93 -6.22 3.13 3.81
N THR A 94 -6.64 2.33 4.80
CA THR A 94 -7.90 2.43 5.52
C THR A 94 -7.68 2.67 7.01
N ASP A 95 -8.71 3.12 7.72
CA ASP A 95 -8.69 3.29 9.17
C ASP A 95 -9.15 2.02 9.91
N ALA A 96 -10.09 1.28 9.32
CA ALA A 96 -10.73 0.13 9.93
C ALA A 96 -10.93 -1.08 8.99
N GLY A 97 -10.26 -1.13 7.85
CA GLY A 97 -10.32 -2.26 6.91
C GLY A 97 -11.68 -2.49 6.27
N THR A 98 -12.59 -1.51 6.30
CA THR A 98 -13.94 -1.70 5.76
C THR A 98 -13.96 -1.62 4.24
N SER A 99 -14.89 -2.34 3.62
CA SER A 99 -15.06 -2.33 2.16
C SER A 99 -15.38 -0.94 1.59
N LEU A 100 -16.02 -0.08 2.38
CA LEU A 100 -16.31 1.29 1.98
C LEU A 100 -15.05 2.16 1.96
N GLU A 101 -14.17 2.00 2.94
CA GLU A 101 -12.89 2.71 2.99
C GLU A 101 -12.01 2.29 1.83
N TYR A 102 -11.88 0.99 1.57
CA TYR A 102 -11.15 0.48 0.40
C TYR A 102 -11.67 1.06 -0.92
N LYS A 103 -12.98 1.13 -1.11
CA LYS A 103 -13.57 1.77 -2.31
C LYS A 103 -13.19 3.25 -2.40
N ARG A 104 -13.23 3.98 -1.29
CA ARG A 104 -12.93 5.42 -1.25
C ARG A 104 -11.46 5.70 -1.57
N VAL A 105 -10.53 4.96 -0.95
CA VAL A 105 -9.11 5.15 -1.21
C VAL A 105 -8.75 4.73 -2.63
N ARG A 106 -9.28 3.61 -3.12
CA ARG A 106 -9.14 3.21 -4.54
C ARG A 106 -9.59 4.34 -5.48
N ASP A 107 -10.77 4.88 -5.24
CA ASP A 107 -11.35 5.93 -6.10
C ASP A 107 -10.51 7.22 -6.04
N LEU A 108 -9.90 7.54 -4.90
CA LEU A 108 -8.95 8.65 -4.76
C LEU A 108 -7.66 8.36 -5.52
N LEU A 109 -7.00 7.23 -5.26
CA LEU A 109 -5.74 6.86 -5.91
C LEU A 109 -5.90 6.74 -7.43
N SER A 110 -7.06 6.29 -7.92
CA SER A 110 -7.35 6.24 -9.36
C SER A 110 -7.39 7.61 -10.06
N THR A 111 -7.38 8.71 -9.30
CA THR A 111 -7.27 10.07 -9.85
C THR A 111 -5.82 10.54 -10.06
N LEU A 112 -4.83 9.74 -9.66
CA LEU A 112 -3.43 9.96 -10.00
C LEU A 112 -3.24 9.92 -11.53
N ARG A 113 -2.42 10.83 -12.06
CA ARG A 113 -2.06 10.88 -13.49
C ARG A 113 -0.99 9.87 -13.87
N VAL A 114 -0.24 9.40 -12.89
CA VAL A 114 0.82 8.42 -13.04
C VAL A 114 0.39 7.08 -12.44
N PRO A 115 0.98 5.96 -12.85
CA PRO A 115 0.71 4.66 -12.23
C PRO A 115 1.04 4.67 -10.73
N PHE A 116 0.41 3.77 -9.99
CA PHE A 116 0.68 3.60 -8.57
C PHE A 116 0.58 2.15 -8.14
N VAL A 117 1.27 1.79 -7.07
CA VAL A 117 1.08 0.54 -6.32
C VAL A 117 0.86 0.87 -4.85
N ALA A 118 0.19 -0.03 -4.14
CA ALA A 118 -0.09 0.16 -2.73
C ALA A 118 0.22 -1.10 -1.93
N LEU A 119 0.93 -0.94 -0.82
CA LEU A 119 1.19 -1.98 0.17
C LEU A 119 0.02 -2.07 1.17
N ILE A 120 -0.01 -3.16 1.92
CA ILE A 120 -0.91 -3.33 3.05
C ILE A 120 -0.27 -2.78 4.33
N GLY A 121 -1.05 -2.05 5.14
CA GLY A 121 -0.66 -1.62 6.48
C GLY A 121 -1.44 -2.37 7.57
N ASN A 122 -1.15 -2.12 8.85
CA ASN A 122 -1.78 -2.84 9.95
C ASN A 122 -3.27 -2.50 10.13
N HIS A 123 -3.70 -1.27 9.87
CA HIS A 123 -5.10 -0.90 9.88
C HIS A 123 -5.91 -1.57 8.77
N ASP A 124 -5.26 -1.93 7.69
CA ASP A 124 -5.87 -2.62 6.55
C ASP A 124 -6.24 -4.09 6.86
N PHE A 125 -5.74 -4.67 7.96
CA PHE A 125 -6.09 -6.03 8.41
C PHE A 125 -7.38 -6.11 9.22
N LEU A 126 -7.89 -5.00 9.74
CA LEU A 126 -9.03 -5.02 10.65
C LEU A 126 -10.28 -5.66 10.02
N GLY A 127 -10.98 -6.49 10.77
CA GLY A 127 -12.13 -7.25 10.28
C GLY A 127 -11.77 -8.25 9.19
N THR A 128 -12.28 -8.04 7.98
CA THR A 128 -11.92 -8.79 6.75
C THR A 128 -11.09 -7.94 5.79
N GLY A 129 -10.38 -6.95 6.34
CA GLY A 129 -9.66 -5.98 5.53
C GLY A 129 -8.53 -6.60 4.71
N ASN A 130 -7.81 -7.59 5.27
CA ASN A 130 -6.81 -8.35 4.52
C ASN A 130 -7.39 -9.01 3.26
N GLN A 131 -8.57 -9.66 3.35
CA GLN A 131 -9.25 -10.25 2.20
C GLN A 131 -9.70 -9.18 1.20
N SER A 132 -10.14 -8.03 1.73
CA SER A 132 -10.52 -6.87 0.90
C SER A 132 -9.33 -6.31 0.14
N TYR A 133 -8.16 -6.23 0.79
CA TYR A 133 -6.90 -5.84 0.15
C TYR A 133 -6.51 -6.83 -0.96
N GLU A 134 -6.50 -8.14 -0.66
CA GLU A 134 -6.14 -9.17 -1.65
C GLU A 134 -7.02 -9.12 -2.90
N VAL A 135 -8.33 -8.92 -2.73
CA VAL A 135 -9.25 -8.78 -3.88
C VAL A 135 -8.97 -7.49 -4.65
N MET A 136 -8.76 -6.37 -3.95
CA MET A 136 -8.65 -5.05 -4.58
C MET A 136 -7.27 -4.78 -5.14
N PHE A 137 -6.21 -5.09 -4.40
CA PHE A 137 -4.83 -4.76 -4.76
C PHE A 137 -4.02 -5.98 -5.20
N GLY A 138 -4.23 -7.15 -4.64
CA GLY A 138 -3.50 -8.39 -4.95
C GLY A 138 -2.69 -8.91 -3.77
N ASP A 139 -1.60 -9.60 -4.05
CA ASP A 139 -0.74 -10.21 -3.04
C ASP A 139 -0.18 -9.17 -2.05
N MET A 140 -0.01 -9.56 -0.79
CA MET A 140 0.50 -8.67 0.27
C MET A 140 2.01 -8.48 0.17
N ASP A 141 2.73 -9.51 -0.29
CA ASP A 141 4.13 -9.44 -0.69
C ASP A 141 4.19 -9.47 -2.21
N PHE A 142 4.85 -8.50 -2.82
CA PHE A 142 5.01 -8.46 -4.28
C PHE A 142 6.28 -7.72 -4.67
N SER A 143 6.72 -7.92 -5.89
CA SER A 143 7.85 -7.20 -6.45
C SER A 143 7.62 -6.81 -7.91
N PHE A 144 8.40 -5.87 -8.40
CA PHE A 144 8.46 -5.51 -9.81
C PHE A 144 9.83 -4.92 -10.13
N THR A 145 10.21 -5.00 -11.41
CA THR A 145 11.51 -4.52 -11.86
C THR A 145 11.34 -3.49 -12.98
N VAL A 146 11.92 -2.33 -12.82
CA VAL A 146 11.90 -1.25 -13.81
C VAL A 146 13.21 -0.48 -13.81
N GLY A 147 13.74 -0.18 -15.00
CA GLY A 147 15.00 0.55 -15.12
C GLY A 147 16.17 -0.10 -14.37
N ARG A 148 16.24 -1.44 -14.33
CA ARG A 148 17.20 -2.27 -13.58
C ARG A 148 17.14 -2.09 -12.06
N ILE A 149 16.06 -1.50 -11.53
CA ILE A 149 15.79 -1.42 -10.09
C ILE A 149 14.65 -2.38 -9.76
N LYS A 150 14.87 -3.26 -8.80
CA LYS A 150 13.83 -4.11 -8.23
C LYS A 150 13.24 -3.44 -7.00
N PHE A 151 11.94 -3.23 -7.02
CA PHE A 151 11.15 -2.80 -5.86
C PHE A 151 10.57 -4.03 -5.19
N VAL A 152 10.95 -4.30 -3.95
CA VAL A 152 10.49 -5.43 -3.16
C VAL A 152 9.56 -4.89 -2.08
N CYS A 153 8.28 -5.15 -2.22
CA CYS A 153 7.22 -4.67 -1.35
C CYS A 153 6.80 -5.78 -0.39
N LEU A 154 7.01 -5.57 0.90
CA LEU A 154 6.87 -6.59 1.94
C LEU A 154 5.72 -6.28 2.91
N ASN A 155 4.91 -7.27 3.20
CA ASN A 155 4.07 -7.26 4.38
C ASN A 155 4.94 -7.47 5.62
N THR A 156 4.92 -6.49 6.52
CA THR A 156 5.68 -6.52 7.78
C THR A 156 4.80 -6.39 9.02
N ASN A 157 3.47 -6.49 8.86
CA ASN A 157 2.47 -6.31 9.91
C ASN A 157 2.29 -7.60 10.73
N ALA A 158 3.31 -7.99 11.49
CA ALA A 158 3.38 -9.29 12.15
C ALA A 158 2.37 -9.46 13.29
N THR A 159 2.06 -8.42 14.04
CA THR A 159 1.12 -8.51 15.16
C THR A 159 -0.32 -8.79 14.69
N GLU A 160 -0.64 -8.46 13.45
CA GLU A 160 -1.96 -8.69 12.86
C GLU A 160 -2.07 -10.07 12.18
N TYR A 161 -0.95 -10.65 11.74
CA TYR A 161 -1.01 -11.77 10.81
C TYR A 161 -0.04 -12.93 11.07
N ASP A 162 0.92 -12.84 11.98
CA ASP A 162 2.02 -13.79 12.13
C ASP A 162 1.59 -15.22 12.54
N PHE A 163 0.40 -15.39 13.10
CA PHE A 163 -0.13 -16.71 13.44
C PHE A 163 -0.67 -17.49 12.21
N MET A 164 -0.92 -16.82 11.10
CA MET A 164 -1.43 -17.41 9.85
C MET A 164 -0.34 -17.61 8.80
N ALA A 165 0.67 -16.76 8.78
CA ALA A 165 1.77 -16.80 7.83
C ALA A 165 3.05 -16.22 8.46
N ALA A 166 4.20 -16.56 7.91
CA ALA A 166 5.47 -15.94 8.32
C ALA A 166 5.51 -14.47 7.88
N VAL A 167 5.71 -13.57 8.83
CA VAL A 167 5.83 -12.11 8.58
C VAL A 167 7.04 -11.58 9.34
N PRO A 168 8.04 -10.99 8.65
CA PRO A 168 8.20 -10.90 7.19
C PRO A 168 8.32 -12.29 6.53
N ASN A 169 7.94 -12.40 5.26
CA ASN A 169 8.00 -13.63 4.49
C ASN A 169 9.43 -13.86 3.93
N PHE A 170 10.24 -14.62 4.64
CA PHE A 170 11.61 -14.91 4.23
C PHE A 170 11.70 -15.79 2.98
N ASP A 171 10.75 -16.71 2.76
CA ASP A 171 10.72 -17.56 1.56
C ASP A 171 10.45 -16.71 0.30
N PHE A 172 9.58 -15.70 0.42
CA PHE A 172 9.38 -14.71 -0.64
C PHE A 172 10.68 -13.92 -0.88
N MET A 173 11.33 -13.41 0.16
CA MET A 173 12.59 -12.69 0.02
C MET A 173 13.65 -13.54 -0.66
N GLU A 174 13.79 -14.83 -0.29
CA GLU A 174 14.73 -15.77 -0.93
C GLU A 174 14.43 -15.94 -2.43
N THR A 175 13.17 -16.05 -2.79
CA THR A 175 12.75 -16.12 -4.18
C THR A 175 13.16 -14.86 -4.93
N GLU A 176 12.95 -13.69 -4.34
CA GLU A 176 13.15 -12.39 -4.97
C GLU A 176 14.62 -12.05 -5.25
N PHE A 177 15.56 -12.44 -4.38
CA PHE A 177 16.98 -12.18 -4.65
C PHE A 177 17.66 -13.29 -5.46
N THR A 178 17.01 -14.44 -5.67
CA THR A 178 17.54 -15.55 -6.49
C THR A 178 16.96 -15.60 -7.89
N THR A 179 15.72 -15.12 -8.07
CA THR A 179 15.02 -15.16 -9.37
C THR A 179 15.34 -13.91 -10.19
N ASP A 180 15.54 -14.09 -11.49
CA ASP A 180 15.79 -13.02 -12.46
C ASP A 180 16.93 -12.06 -12.08
N SER A 181 17.93 -12.55 -11.35
CA SER A 181 19.06 -11.77 -10.85
C SER A 181 19.85 -11.00 -11.94
N ASP A 182 19.73 -11.39 -13.21
CA ASP A 182 20.34 -10.69 -14.35
C ASP A 182 19.50 -9.47 -14.81
N SER A 183 18.25 -9.36 -14.40
CA SER A 183 17.33 -8.30 -14.83
C SER A 183 17.51 -6.99 -14.05
N PHE A 184 18.10 -7.04 -12.85
CA PHE A 184 18.32 -5.89 -11.99
C PHE A 184 19.70 -5.93 -11.31
N ASP A 185 20.18 -4.77 -10.92
CA ASP A 185 21.44 -4.59 -10.19
C ASP A 185 21.29 -3.64 -8.99
N ARG A 186 20.09 -3.13 -8.79
CA ARG A 186 19.74 -2.23 -7.68
C ARG A 186 18.42 -2.68 -7.07
N THR A 187 18.28 -2.50 -5.76
CA THR A 187 17.06 -2.89 -5.03
C THR A 187 16.63 -1.78 -4.09
N VAL A 188 15.32 -1.57 -4.02
CA VAL A 188 14.65 -0.75 -3.02
C VAL A 188 13.64 -1.65 -2.29
N VAL A 189 13.72 -1.72 -0.97
CA VAL A 189 12.76 -2.48 -0.16
C VAL A 189 11.73 -1.52 0.42
N VAL A 190 10.46 -1.83 0.22
CA VAL A 190 9.34 -1.03 0.73
C VAL A 190 8.52 -1.88 1.69
N MET A 191 8.16 -1.32 2.82
CA MET A 191 7.38 -2.00 3.85
C MET A 191 6.42 -1.02 4.54
N HIS A 192 5.47 -1.53 5.32
CA HIS A 192 4.68 -0.63 6.15
C HIS A 192 5.33 -0.42 7.51
N ALA A 193 5.40 -1.46 8.33
CA ALA A 193 6.00 -1.40 9.65
C ALA A 193 7.53 -1.61 9.58
N PRO A 194 8.35 -0.64 10.04
CA PRO A 194 9.80 -0.80 10.03
C PRO A 194 10.27 -1.73 11.16
N PRO A 195 11.48 -2.32 11.06
CA PRO A 195 12.14 -2.97 12.19
C PRO A 195 12.17 -2.08 13.43
N TYR A 196 11.96 -2.70 14.58
CA TYR A 196 11.86 -2.09 15.90
C TYR A 196 10.55 -1.33 16.20
N SER A 197 9.61 -1.24 15.25
CA SER A 197 8.25 -0.78 15.55
C SER A 197 7.45 -1.84 16.32
N ASP A 198 6.29 -1.46 16.82
CA ASP A 198 5.37 -2.35 17.56
C ASP A 198 4.67 -3.38 16.68
N GLN A 199 4.53 -3.10 15.39
CA GLN A 199 3.92 -4.01 14.42
C GLN A 199 4.91 -4.98 13.78
N PHE A 200 6.20 -4.71 13.82
CA PHE A 200 7.21 -5.60 13.25
C PHE A 200 7.52 -6.78 14.20
N ASN A 201 7.79 -7.97 13.63
CA ASN A 201 8.28 -9.09 14.44
C ASN A 201 9.73 -8.86 14.88
N ASN A 202 9.90 -8.18 16.01
CA ASN A 202 11.21 -7.78 16.50
C ASN A 202 12.14 -8.94 16.91
N ASN A 203 11.60 -10.17 17.04
CA ASN A 203 12.42 -11.36 17.29
C ASN A 203 13.29 -11.74 16.09
N VAL A 204 12.88 -11.33 14.87
CA VAL A 204 13.60 -11.64 13.63
C VAL A 204 14.33 -10.45 13.02
N CYS A 205 14.39 -9.27 13.67
CA CYS A 205 15.05 -8.08 13.12
C CYS A 205 16.46 -8.34 12.60
N LYS A 206 17.28 -9.11 13.35
CA LYS A 206 18.65 -9.44 12.93
C LYS A 206 18.70 -10.40 11.75
N ALA A 207 17.75 -11.33 11.65
CA ALA A 207 17.62 -12.20 10.49
C ALA A 207 17.18 -11.40 9.28
N PHE A 208 16.17 -10.55 9.45
CA PHE A 208 15.67 -9.66 8.40
C PHE A 208 16.80 -8.79 7.82
N ARG A 209 17.62 -8.16 8.68
CA ARG A 209 18.77 -7.39 8.21
C ARG A 209 19.74 -8.21 7.34
N ARG A 210 20.00 -9.48 7.73
CA ARG A 210 20.86 -10.36 6.94
C ARG A 210 20.25 -10.75 5.60
N TYR A 211 18.93 -10.93 5.54
CA TYR A 211 18.23 -11.20 4.29
C TYR A 211 18.28 -10.00 3.34
N LEU A 212 18.22 -8.79 3.89
CA LEU A 212 18.42 -7.57 3.11
C LEU A 212 19.80 -7.51 2.42
N ASP A 213 20.85 -8.06 3.04
CA ASP A 213 22.20 -8.11 2.45
C ASP A 213 22.31 -8.98 1.19
N TYR A 214 21.37 -9.89 0.98
CA TYR A 214 21.39 -10.74 -0.22
C TYR A 214 20.81 -10.05 -1.47
N PHE A 215 20.10 -8.94 -1.31
CA PHE A 215 19.58 -8.21 -2.46
C PHE A 215 20.68 -7.44 -3.19
N PRO A 216 20.85 -7.67 -4.51
CA PRO A 216 21.83 -6.95 -5.30
C PRO A 216 21.64 -5.44 -5.20
N GLY A 217 22.73 -4.71 -4.90
CA GLY A 217 22.75 -3.26 -4.88
C GLY A 217 21.65 -2.61 -4.05
N LEU A 218 21.37 -3.16 -2.86
CA LEU A 218 20.35 -2.58 -1.95
C LEU A 218 20.68 -1.12 -1.66
N MET A 219 19.79 -0.23 -2.08
CA MET A 219 19.97 1.23 -2.02
C MET A 219 19.45 1.81 -0.70
N CYS A 220 18.21 1.50 -0.34
CA CYS A 220 17.54 1.98 0.86
C CYS A 220 16.29 1.16 1.16
N CYS A 221 15.71 1.40 2.33
CA CYS A 221 14.39 0.93 2.73
C CYS A 221 13.44 2.12 2.93
N VAL A 222 12.18 1.99 2.52
CA VAL A 222 11.15 3.02 2.69
C VAL A 222 9.97 2.40 3.44
N TYR A 223 9.38 3.13 4.39
CA TYR A 223 8.32 2.62 5.24
C TYR A 223 7.29 3.70 5.64
N GLY A 224 6.11 3.28 6.12
CA GLY A 224 5.05 4.11 6.67
C GLY A 224 4.93 4.01 8.19
N HIS A 225 3.71 3.84 8.71
CA HIS A 225 3.35 3.45 10.07
C HIS A 225 3.58 4.51 11.17
N ASN A 226 4.70 5.21 11.17
CA ASN A 226 5.06 6.11 12.28
C ASN A 226 4.38 7.48 12.22
N HIS A 227 3.65 7.79 11.14
CA HIS A 227 2.92 9.04 10.91
C HIS A 227 3.78 10.30 11.00
N HIS A 228 5.06 10.22 10.72
CA HIS A 228 5.94 11.37 10.59
C HIS A 228 7.13 11.06 9.69
N ALA A 229 7.61 12.07 8.99
CA ALA A 229 8.80 11.93 8.17
C ALA A 229 10.05 11.81 9.05
N GLU A 230 10.73 10.70 8.91
CA GLU A 230 11.99 10.44 9.61
C GLU A 230 12.96 9.68 8.73
N GLN A 231 14.21 9.62 9.11
CA GLN A 231 15.23 8.80 8.43
C GLN A 231 16.31 8.39 9.41
N GLY A 232 16.88 7.22 9.19
CA GLY A 232 17.94 6.73 10.06
C GLY A 232 18.55 5.44 9.58
N ASP A 233 19.73 5.17 10.09
CA ASP A 233 20.38 3.88 10.01
C ASP A 233 19.95 3.03 11.22
N LEU A 234 18.96 2.16 11.02
CA LEU A 234 18.36 1.40 12.12
C LEU A 234 19.27 0.31 12.70
N TYR A 235 20.35 -0.05 11.97
CA TYR A 235 21.26 -1.13 12.34
C TYR A 235 22.70 -0.67 12.57
N ASP A 236 22.96 0.63 12.47
CA ASP A 236 24.30 1.24 12.59
C ASP A 236 25.33 0.64 11.60
N ASP A 237 24.91 0.37 10.35
CA ASP A 237 25.73 -0.32 9.35
C ASP A 237 25.73 0.34 7.95
N GLY A 238 25.13 1.51 7.84
CA GLY A 238 25.10 2.33 6.63
C GLY A 238 23.84 2.17 5.78
N LEU A 239 22.95 1.21 6.07
CA LEU A 239 21.68 1.07 5.36
C LEU A 239 20.66 2.08 5.88
N MET A 240 20.24 2.99 5.01
CA MET A 240 19.26 4.02 5.36
C MET A 240 17.82 3.53 5.25
N PHE A 241 17.03 3.87 6.25
CA PHE A 241 15.57 3.68 6.31
C PHE A 241 14.89 5.04 6.32
N TYR A 242 13.85 5.20 5.50
CA TYR A 242 13.12 6.45 5.31
C TYR A 242 11.64 6.26 5.66
N GLY A 243 11.19 6.91 6.73
CA GLY A 243 9.78 6.98 7.12
C GLY A 243 9.03 8.02 6.29
N VAL A 244 7.91 7.62 5.72
CA VAL A 244 6.99 8.49 5.00
C VAL A 244 5.93 9.00 5.97
N ASP A 245 5.57 10.26 5.86
CA ASP A 245 4.57 10.88 6.72
C ASP A 245 3.16 10.45 6.35
N CYS A 246 2.21 10.66 7.25
CA CYS A 246 0.80 10.44 6.96
C CYS A 246 0.19 11.62 6.16
N ALA A 247 -0.81 11.34 5.36
CA ALA A 247 -1.48 12.34 4.52
C ALA A 247 -1.97 13.58 5.31
N LYS A 248 -2.35 13.39 6.58
CA LYS A 248 -2.81 14.48 7.47
C LYS A 248 -1.75 15.55 7.73
N ASN A 249 -0.49 15.16 7.79
CA ASN A 249 0.63 16.06 8.08
C ASN A 249 1.12 16.80 6.83
N ARG A 250 0.60 16.43 5.64
CA ARG A 250 0.78 17.14 4.38
C ARG A 250 2.23 17.14 3.91
N SER A 251 2.90 16.01 4.03
CA SER A 251 4.22 15.80 3.45
C SER A 251 4.37 14.39 2.89
N TYR A 252 5.18 14.24 1.86
CA TYR A 252 5.55 12.97 1.25
C TYR A 252 6.98 13.02 0.73
N ARG A 253 7.54 11.86 0.34
CA ARG A 253 8.91 11.79 -0.15
C ARG A 253 8.97 11.56 -1.65
N ILE A 254 9.94 12.20 -2.31
CA ILE A 254 10.31 11.89 -3.69
C ILE A 254 11.75 11.37 -3.69
N PHE A 255 11.95 10.23 -4.33
CA PHE A 255 13.28 9.68 -4.62
C PHE A 255 13.57 9.80 -6.12
N THR A 256 14.77 10.25 -6.43
CA THR A 256 15.33 10.19 -7.78
C THR A 256 16.43 9.14 -7.79
N PHE A 257 16.11 7.97 -8.32
CA PHE A 257 17.05 6.87 -8.47
C PHE A 257 17.82 6.98 -9.78
N THR A 258 19.14 6.90 -9.69
CA THR A 258 20.05 6.98 -10.85
C THR A 258 20.98 5.77 -10.88
N PRO A 259 21.76 5.54 -11.95
CA PRO A 259 22.77 4.49 -11.96
C PRO A 259 23.82 4.64 -10.87
N ASP A 260 24.11 5.87 -10.44
CA ASP A 260 25.18 6.18 -9.47
C ASP A 260 24.70 6.22 -8.00
N GLY A 261 23.37 6.13 -7.76
CA GLY A 261 22.79 6.20 -6.42
C GLY A 261 21.37 6.77 -6.42
N TYR A 262 21.02 7.47 -5.35
CA TYR A 262 19.73 8.14 -5.26
C TYR A 262 19.83 9.47 -4.52
N GLU A 263 18.88 10.36 -4.84
CA GLU A 263 18.61 11.58 -4.09
C GLU A 263 17.20 11.48 -3.50
N GLU A 264 17.03 12.01 -2.30
CA GLU A 264 15.76 12.03 -1.59
C GLU A 264 15.37 13.47 -1.27
N ALA A 265 14.08 13.77 -1.37
CA ALA A 265 13.50 15.06 -0.99
C ALA A 265 12.20 14.85 -0.22
N LEU A 266 12.08 15.46 0.95
CA LEU A 266 10.82 15.63 1.66
C LEU A 266 10.07 16.83 1.05
N ILE A 267 8.81 16.63 0.71
CA ILE A 267 7.94 17.62 0.09
C ILE A 267 6.81 17.96 1.03
N ASP A 268 6.68 19.23 1.37
CA ASP A 268 5.51 19.79 2.05
C ASP A 268 4.55 20.41 1.01
N TYR A 269 3.22 20.21 1.17
CA TYR A 269 2.19 20.68 0.22
C TYR A 269 0.96 21.32 0.87
#